data_3d8be80ee987ae966af00cb56cb94021
#
_entry.id   3d8be80ee987ae966af00cb56cb94021
#
_cell.length_a   1.000
_cell.length_b   1.000
_cell.length_c   1.000
_cell.angle_alpha   90.00
_cell.angle_beta   90.00
_cell.angle_gamma   90.00
#
_symmetry.space_group_name_H-M   'P 1'
#
loop_
_entity.id
_entity.type
_entity.pdbx_description
1 polymer ?
#
loop_
_entity_poly.entity_id
_entity_poly.type
_entity_poly.pdbx_seq_one_letter_code
_entity_poly.pdbx_strand_id
1 'polypeptide(L)'
;MFDRPLQSLVAVMLLLLSPLPPSSAAFAAGSDAAMLQSYVGSYTGSGSISSSPPQTVRCRLVLQSGGPSKVNYTGRCSAGGTSFSMTGVFSAANGRLEAAMSSSTGMTASVVGIRRGGGVAFSSKQQDVADGHDRTVTSSLALLGGTINVNFSVLDNKTGKTSAGAIPFSKVGQ
;
A
#
# COMPACT_ATOMS: atom_id res chain seq x y z
N MET A 1 76.18 -7.16 38.56
CA MET A 1 76.28 -5.91 37.82
C MET A 1 75.31 -6.03 36.62
N PHE A 2 74.32 -5.11 36.58
CA PHE A 2 73.29 -4.91 35.62
C PHE A 2 72.01 -5.72 35.76
N ASP A 3 71.13 -5.21 36.61
CA ASP A 3 69.71 -5.23 36.50
C ASP A 3 69.19 -4.76 35.14
N ARG A 4 68.13 -5.40 34.65
CA ARG A 4 67.11 -4.70 33.87
C ARG A 4 65.74 -5.36 34.01
N PRO A 5 64.68 -4.60 34.25
CA PRO A 5 63.41 -5.11 34.66
C PRO A 5 62.54 -5.51 33.47
N LEU A 6 61.87 -6.65 33.63
CA LEU A 6 60.78 -7.08 32.79
C LEU A 6 59.49 -6.35 33.21
N GLN A 7 59.32 -5.11 32.78
CA GLN A 7 58.07 -4.35 32.84
C GLN A 7 57.72 -3.91 31.44
N SER A 8 56.52 -4.26 31.04
CA SER A 8 55.80 -3.73 29.87
C SER A 8 55.38 -4.82 28.86
N LEU A 9 54.38 -5.63 29.22
CA LEU A 9 53.52 -6.34 28.24
C LEU A 9 52.15 -6.68 28.85
N VAL A 10 51.53 -5.76 29.61
CA VAL A 10 50.14 -5.86 30.03
C VAL A 10 49.43 -4.52 29.76
N ALA A 11 49.48 -4.14 28.52
CA ALA A 11 48.65 -3.00 28.09
C ALA A 11 48.42 -3.21 26.59
N VAL A 12 47.24 -3.52 26.19
CA VAL A 12 46.59 -3.37 24.89
C VAL A 12 45.73 -4.62 24.62
N MET A 13 44.74 -4.87 25.43
CA MET A 13 43.60 -5.70 25.02
C MET A 13 42.29 -5.16 25.62
N LEU A 14 42.15 -3.86 25.57
CA LEU A 14 40.92 -3.14 25.94
C LEU A 14 40.49 -2.24 24.78
N LEU A 15 40.15 -2.86 23.64
CA LEU A 15 39.59 -2.08 22.53
C LEU A 15 38.66 -2.96 21.73
N LEU A 16 37.47 -2.41 21.54
CA LEU A 16 36.47 -2.78 20.52
C LEU A 16 35.29 -3.62 21.02
N LEU A 17 34.62 -3.19 22.11
CA LEU A 17 33.17 -3.28 22.14
C LEU A 17 32.64 -1.98 21.53
N SER A 18 32.70 -1.86 20.21
CA SER A 18 31.93 -0.83 19.50
C SER A 18 30.46 -1.20 19.60
N PRO A 19 29.58 -0.34 20.14
CA PRO A 19 28.15 -0.58 20.08
C PRO A 19 27.74 -0.62 18.61
N LEU A 20 27.20 -1.73 18.15
CA LEU A 20 26.57 -1.84 16.82
C LEU A 20 25.49 -0.76 16.72
N PRO A 21 25.45 0.05 15.67
CA PRO A 21 24.42 1.03 15.49
C PRO A 21 23.05 0.33 15.40
N PRO A 22 21.99 0.86 16.01
CA PRO A 22 20.66 0.28 15.90
C PRO A 22 20.25 0.22 14.44
N SER A 23 19.82 -0.94 14.00
CA SER A 23 19.44 -1.22 12.61
C SER A 23 18.38 -0.21 12.15
N SER A 24 18.70 0.62 11.17
CA SER A 24 17.81 1.63 10.58
C SER A 24 16.46 1.07 10.08
N ALA A 25 16.37 -0.23 9.87
CA ALA A 25 15.15 -0.94 9.48
C ALA A 25 14.03 -0.88 10.54
N ALA A 26 14.35 -0.88 11.83
CA ALA A 26 13.34 -0.84 12.89
C ALA A 26 12.63 0.52 12.97
N PHE A 27 13.34 1.61 12.72
CA PHE A 27 12.74 2.95 12.68
C PHE A 27 11.84 3.16 11.45
N ALA A 28 12.21 2.60 10.30
CA ALA A 28 11.40 2.68 9.09
C ALA A 28 10.08 1.89 9.24
N ALA A 29 10.12 0.70 9.83
CA ALA A 29 8.93 -0.11 10.05
C ALA A 29 7.93 0.55 11.01
N GLY A 30 8.41 1.23 12.07
CA GLY A 30 7.56 2.00 12.97
C GLY A 30 6.89 3.20 12.30
N SER A 31 7.61 3.92 11.44
CA SER A 31 7.07 5.05 10.68
C SER A 31 6.02 4.62 9.65
N ASP A 32 6.21 3.47 8.98
CA ASP A 32 5.26 2.93 8.01
C ASP A 32 3.96 2.48 8.67
N ALA A 33 4.04 1.81 9.81
CA ALA A 33 2.89 1.42 10.58
C ALA A 33 2.09 2.66 11.04
N ALA A 34 2.76 3.67 11.60
CA ALA A 34 2.12 4.92 12.01
C ALA A 34 1.49 5.65 10.82
N MET A 35 2.17 5.68 9.68
CA MET A 35 1.64 6.24 8.44
C MET A 35 0.35 5.52 8.01
N LEU A 36 0.31 4.18 7.98
CA LEU A 36 -0.91 3.43 7.65
C LEU A 36 -2.04 3.72 8.65
N GLN A 37 -1.75 3.75 9.95
CA GLN A 37 -2.75 4.03 11.00
C GLN A 37 -3.35 5.45 10.87
N SER A 38 -2.63 6.42 10.34
CA SER A 38 -3.15 7.77 10.11
C SER A 38 -4.30 7.82 9.10
N TYR A 39 -4.41 6.79 8.26
CA TYR A 39 -5.51 6.65 7.29
C TYR A 39 -6.75 5.97 7.86
N VAL A 40 -6.77 5.53 9.11
CA VAL A 40 -7.98 4.98 9.73
C VAL A 40 -9.11 6.01 9.72
N GLY A 41 -10.28 5.59 9.27
CA GLY A 41 -11.46 6.47 9.14
C GLY A 41 -12.36 6.09 7.98
N SER A 42 -13.38 6.93 7.77
CA SER A 42 -14.34 6.79 6.67
C SER A 42 -14.04 7.80 5.56
N TYR A 43 -14.21 7.36 4.33
CA TYR A 43 -13.91 8.15 3.13
C TYR A 43 -15.05 8.04 2.13
N THR A 44 -15.24 9.09 1.37
CA THR A 44 -16.08 9.09 0.18
C THR A 44 -15.26 9.50 -1.03
N GLY A 45 -15.53 8.89 -2.17
CA GLY A 45 -14.87 9.20 -3.42
C GLY A 45 -15.86 9.19 -4.57
N SER A 46 -15.62 10.04 -5.55
CA SER A 46 -16.34 10.02 -6.82
C SER A 46 -15.40 10.30 -7.96
N GLY A 47 -15.71 9.73 -9.12
CA GLY A 47 -14.93 9.90 -10.32
C GLY A 47 -15.74 9.56 -11.55
N SER A 48 -15.07 9.53 -12.69
CA SER A 48 -15.66 9.12 -13.96
C SER A 48 -14.90 7.93 -14.55
N ILE A 49 -15.63 7.08 -15.24
CA ILE A 49 -15.08 5.99 -16.02
C ILE A 49 -15.24 6.39 -17.50
N SER A 50 -14.12 6.40 -18.23
CA SER A 50 -14.10 6.60 -19.68
C SER A 50 -14.58 5.33 -20.38
N SER A 51 -15.87 5.11 -20.34
CA SER A 51 -16.57 4.06 -21.10
C SER A 51 -17.46 4.73 -22.15
N SER A 52 -18.07 3.95 -23.01
CA SER A 52 -19.04 4.46 -23.98
C SER A 52 -20.42 3.83 -23.68
N PRO A 53 -21.38 4.61 -23.12
CA PRO A 53 -21.30 5.99 -22.66
C PRO A 53 -20.44 6.14 -21.38
N PRO A 54 -19.91 7.36 -21.08
CA PRO A 54 -19.19 7.64 -19.84
C PRO A 54 -20.08 7.40 -18.61
N GLN A 55 -19.49 6.90 -17.52
CA GLN A 55 -20.20 6.59 -16.29
C GLN A 55 -19.58 7.31 -15.10
N THR A 56 -20.42 7.77 -14.19
CA THR A 56 -19.98 8.26 -12.89
C THR A 56 -19.86 7.09 -11.92
N VAL A 57 -18.73 7.01 -11.22
CA VAL A 57 -18.53 6.09 -10.10
C VAL A 57 -18.59 6.84 -8.78
N ARG A 58 -19.27 6.25 -7.79
CA ARG A 58 -19.32 6.74 -6.41
C ARG A 58 -18.93 5.61 -5.47
N CYS A 59 -18.05 5.92 -4.52
CA CYS A 59 -17.52 4.93 -3.59
C CYS A 59 -17.60 5.44 -2.15
N ARG A 60 -17.76 4.50 -1.22
CA ARG A 60 -17.49 4.66 0.20
C ARG A 60 -16.41 3.67 0.59
N LEU A 61 -15.47 4.11 1.44
CA LEU A 61 -14.37 3.32 1.90
C LEU A 61 -14.23 3.53 3.41
N VAL A 62 -14.11 2.45 4.16
CA VAL A 62 -13.88 2.48 5.61
C VAL A 62 -12.59 1.76 5.90
N LEU A 63 -11.67 2.45 6.57
CA LEU A 63 -10.41 1.91 7.04
C LEU A 63 -10.45 1.76 8.55
N GLN A 64 -10.15 0.58 9.05
CA GLN A 64 -10.16 0.24 10.47
C GLN A 64 -8.82 -0.36 10.88
N SER A 65 -8.36 -0.04 12.09
CA SER A 65 -7.17 -0.68 12.62
C SER A 65 -7.37 -2.20 12.73
N GLY A 66 -6.45 -2.95 12.15
CA GLY A 66 -6.35 -4.42 12.25
C GLY A 66 -5.23 -4.85 13.19
N GLY A 67 -4.69 -3.91 13.98
CA GLY A 67 -3.54 -4.07 14.87
C GLY A 67 -2.46 -3.04 14.57
N PRO A 68 -1.34 -3.04 15.31
CA PRO A 68 -0.34 -1.98 15.23
C PRO A 68 0.24 -1.74 13.84
N SER A 69 0.37 -2.79 13.03
CA SER A 69 0.98 -2.74 11.70
C SER A 69 0.02 -3.05 10.56
N LYS A 70 -1.30 -3.09 10.83
CA LYS A 70 -2.31 -3.46 9.83
C LYS A 70 -3.50 -2.50 9.86
N VAL A 71 -4.01 -2.18 8.68
CA VAL A 71 -5.26 -1.44 8.48
C VAL A 71 -6.13 -2.25 7.53
N ASN A 72 -7.25 -2.76 8.02
CA ASN A 72 -8.26 -3.41 7.21
C ASN A 72 -9.11 -2.35 6.50
N TYR A 73 -9.58 -2.66 5.31
CA TYR A 73 -10.52 -1.78 4.62
C TYR A 73 -11.69 -2.55 4.02
N THR A 74 -12.82 -1.87 3.97
CA THR A 74 -14.01 -2.30 3.24
C THR A 74 -14.47 -1.15 2.35
N GLY A 75 -14.78 -1.44 1.12
CA GLY A 75 -15.22 -0.47 0.14
C GLY A 75 -16.49 -0.93 -0.57
N ARG A 76 -17.35 0.02 -0.92
CA ARG A 76 -18.50 -0.20 -1.78
C ARG A 76 -18.58 0.90 -2.82
N CYS A 77 -18.67 0.51 -4.08
CA CYS A 77 -18.77 1.43 -5.20
C CYS A 77 -20.02 1.14 -6.02
N SER A 78 -20.52 2.16 -6.70
CA SER A 78 -21.60 2.04 -7.68
C SER A 78 -21.24 2.79 -8.95
N ALA A 79 -21.51 2.20 -10.11
CA ALA A 79 -21.34 2.78 -11.44
C ALA A 79 -22.36 2.18 -12.39
N GLY A 80 -23.01 3.00 -13.22
CA GLY A 80 -23.97 2.54 -14.24
C GLY A 80 -25.13 1.69 -13.70
N GLY A 81 -25.58 1.95 -12.47
CA GLY A 81 -26.64 1.17 -11.81
C GLY A 81 -26.17 -0.15 -11.16
N THR A 82 -24.90 -0.54 -11.34
CA THR A 82 -24.30 -1.72 -10.73
C THR A 82 -23.52 -1.35 -9.47
N SER A 83 -23.53 -2.23 -8.47
CA SER A 83 -22.72 -2.07 -7.24
C SER A 83 -21.74 -3.22 -7.10
N PHE A 84 -20.55 -2.91 -6.60
CA PHE A 84 -19.55 -3.89 -6.23
C PHE A 84 -18.90 -3.52 -4.89
N SER A 85 -18.42 -4.53 -4.19
CA SER A 85 -17.73 -4.34 -2.90
C SER A 85 -16.31 -4.89 -2.98
N MET A 86 -15.46 -4.35 -2.14
CA MET A 86 -14.07 -4.79 -1.97
C MET A 86 -13.71 -4.83 -0.50
N THR A 87 -12.85 -5.74 -0.14
CA THR A 87 -12.26 -5.85 1.19
C THR A 87 -10.77 -6.08 1.04
N GLY A 88 -10.00 -5.69 2.05
CA GLY A 88 -8.57 -5.96 2.01
C GLY A 88 -7.85 -5.44 3.25
N VAL A 89 -6.53 -5.49 3.17
CA VAL A 89 -5.64 -5.09 4.25
C VAL A 89 -4.42 -4.38 3.68
N PHE A 90 -4.02 -3.31 4.33
CA PHE A 90 -2.69 -2.72 4.23
C PHE A 90 -1.86 -3.20 5.42
N SER A 91 -0.63 -3.60 5.19
CA SER A 91 0.28 -4.04 6.24
C SER A 91 1.67 -3.44 6.08
N ALA A 92 2.31 -3.18 7.22
CA ALA A 92 3.68 -2.73 7.32
C ALA A 92 4.45 -3.72 8.21
N ALA A 93 5.26 -4.57 7.61
CA ALA A 93 6.05 -5.58 8.32
C ALA A 93 7.43 -5.72 7.69
N ASN A 94 8.46 -5.88 8.53
CA ASN A 94 9.84 -6.12 8.07
C ASN A 94 10.35 -5.09 7.05
N GLY A 95 9.96 -3.82 7.19
CA GLY A 95 10.33 -2.74 6.28
C GLY A 95 9.63 -2.78 4.92
N ARG A 96 8.59 -3.62 4.77
CA ARG A 96 7.77 -3.73 3.55
C ARG A 96 6.35 -3.24 3.81
N LEU A 97 5.83 -2.52 2.85
CA LEU A 97 4.42 -2.15 2.78
C LEU A 97 3.74 -3.08 1.78
N GLU A 98 2.64 -3.67 2.17
CA GLU A 98 1.90 -4.61 1.33
C GLU A 98 0.41 -4.25 1.36
N ALA A 99 -0.27 -4.51 0.23
CA ALA A 99 -1.72 -4.44 0.13
C ALA A 99 -2.26 -5.74 -0.42
N ALA A 100 -3.27 -6.30 0.22
CA ALA A 100 -4.05 -7.42 -0.30
C ALA A 100 -5.50 -7.01 -0.44
N MET A 101 -6.16 -7.48 -1.49
CA MET A 101 -7.53 -7.11 -1.86
C MET A 101 -8.31 -8.33 -2.38
N SER A 102 -9.60 -8.33 -2.08
CA SER A 102 -10.59 -9.21 -2.71
C SER A 102 -11.85 -8.39 -3.04
N SER A 103 -12.49 -8.68 -4.15
CA SER A 103 -13.72 -8.02 -4.58
C SER A 103 -14.88 -9.01 -4.72
N SER A 104 -16.12 -8.49 -4.68
CA SER A 104 -17.34 -9.28 -4.93
C SER A 104 -17.45 -9.80 -6.37
N THR A 105 -16.59 -9.33 -7.27
CA THR A 105 -16.50 -9.83 -8.66
C THR A 105 -15.47 -10.95 -8.81
N GLY A 106 -14.92 -11.46 -7.70
CA GLY A 106 -13.93 -12.54 -7.71
C GLY A 106 -12.48 -12.12 -7.93
N MET A 107 -12.21 -10.84 -8.16
CA MET A 107 -10.84 -10.34 -8.32
C MET A 107 -10.10 -10.34 -6.99
N THR A 108 -8.86 -10.80 -6.99
CA THR A 108 -7.93 -10.74 -5.86
C THR A 108 -6.62 -10.11 -6.31
N ALA A 109 -5.97 -9.39 -5.42
CA ALA A 109 -4.64 -8.82 -5.66
C ALA A 109 -3.81 -8.84 -4.38
N SER A 110 -2.49 -9.04 -4.53
CA SER A 110 -1.52 -8.83 -3.47
C SER A 110 -0.32 -8.14 -4.08
N VAL A 111 0.05 -6.98 -3.54
CA VAL A 111 1.07 -6.11 -4.11
C VAL A 111 1.95 -5.49 -3.04
N VAL A 112 3.21 -5.26 -3.39
CA VAL A 112 4.17 -4.54 -2.55
C VAL A 112 4.09 -3.05 -2.89
N GLY A 113 4.02 -2.22 -1.84
CA GLY A 113 3.98 -0.78 -1.97
C GLY A 113 5.37 -0.17 -2.14
N ILE A 114 5.42 0.90 -2.90
CA ILE A 114 6.61 1.73 -3.09
C ILE A 114 6.38 3.05 -2.35
N ARG A 115 7.32 3.42 -1.46
CA ARG A 115 7.25 4.71 -0.73
C ARG A 115 7.35 5.87 -1.71
N ARG A 116 6.50 6.87 -1.51
CA ARG A 116 6.41 8.09 -2.32
C ARG A 116 6.11 9.28 -1.41
N GLY A 117 7.05 10.20 -1.27
CA GLY A 117 6.84 11.51 -0.65
C GLY A 117 6.09 11.49 0.69
N GLY A 118 6.45 10.63 1.65
CA GLY A 118 5.77 10.48 2.93
C GLY A 118 4.52 9.59 2.92
N GLY A 119 4.23 8.94 1.79
CA GLY A 119 3.14 7.99 1.63
C GLY A 119 3.58 6.72 0.92
N VAL A 120 2.62 5.99 0.35
CA VAL A 120 2.85 4.74 -0.37
C VAL A 120 1.98 4.66 -1.62
N ALA A 121 2.52 4.10 -2.68
CA ALA A 121 1.80 3.73 -3.89
C ALA A 121 1.86 2.22 -4.10
N PHE A 122 0.73 1.62 -4.37
CA PHE A 122 0.55 0.21 -4.74
C PHE A 122 0.11 0.16 -6.20
N SER A 123 0.64 -0.78 -6.97
CA SER A 123 0.24 -0.96 -8.38
C SER A 123 0.13 -2.43 -8.71
N SER A 124 -0.89 -2.80 -9.45
CA SER A 124 -1.08 -4.14 -9.96
C SER A 124 -1.41 -4.13 -11.46
N LYS A 125 -1.01 -5.20 -12.14
CA LYS A 125 -1.43 -5.51 -13.51
C LYS A 125 -1.79 -7.00 -13.54
N GLN A 126 -3.02 -7.30 -13.91
CA GLN A 126 -3.56 -8.65 -13.89
C GLN A 126 -4.29 -8.93 -15.19
N GLN A 127 -4.31 -10.20 -15.59
CA GLN A 127 -5.22 -10.69 -16.64
C GLN A 127 -6.45 -11.29 -15.99
N ASP A 128 -7.61 -10.91 -16.49
CA ASP A 128 -8.92 -11.41 -16.10
C ASP A 128 -9.55 -12.08 -17.32
N VAL A 129 -9.72 -13.41 -17.23
CA VAL A 129 -10.30 -14.26 -18.28
C VAL A 129 -11.68 -14.76 -17.89
N ALA A 130 -12.37 -14.10 -16.98
CA ALA A 130 -13.70 -14.47 -16.53
C ALA A 130 -14.74 -14.24 -17.63
N ASP A 131 -15.77 -15.09 -17.65
CA ASP A 131 -16.96 -14.99 -18.52
C ASP A 131 -16.66 -14.92 -20.04
N GLY A 132 -15.58 -15.57 -20.48
CA GLY A 132 -15.16 -15.56 -21.89
C GLY A 132 -14.57 -14.21 -22.37
N HIS A 133 -14.39 -13.25 -21.47
CA HIS A 133 -13.67 -12.01 -21.71
C HIS A 133 -12.20 -12.19 -21.38
N ASP A 134 -11.32 -11.68 -22.25
CA ASP A 134 -9.89 -11.59 -22.01
C ASP A 134 -9.55 -10.11 -21.80
N ARG A 135 -9.24 -9.73 -20.56
CA ARG A 135 -9.01 -8.35 -20.17
C ARG A 135 -7.70 -8.22 -19.41
N THR A 136 -7.00 -7.12 -19.64
CA THR A 136 -5.89 -6.68 -18.82
C THR A 136 -6.38 -5.56 -17.89
N VAL A 137 -6.34 -5.81 -16.58
CA VAL A 137 -6.69 -4.82 -15.56
C VAL A 137 -5.42 -4.27 -14.95
N THR A 138 -5.23 -2.97 -15.05
CA THR A 138 -4.16 -2.24 -14.36
C THR A 138 -4.79 -1.36 -13.30
N SER A 139 -4.28 -1.39 -12.10
CA SER A 139 -4.75 -0.53 -11.00
C SER A 139 -3.59 0.08 -10.23
N SER A 140 -3.81 1.26 -9.69
CA SER A 140 -2.92 1.88 -8.72
C SER A 140 -3.72 2.50 -7.59
N LEU A 141 -3.18 2.41 -6.37
CA LEU A 141 -3.71 3.04 -5.18
C LEU A 141 -2.58 3.81 -4.52
N ALA A 142 -2.80 5.08 -4.21
CA ALA A 142 -1.86 5.91 -3.50
C ALA A 142 -2.47 6.42 -2.19
N LEU A 143 -1.73 6.25 -1.11
CA LEU A 143 -1.98 6.86 0.19
C LEU A 143 -0.96 7.99 0.33
N LEU A 144 -1.37 9.23 0.16
CA LEU A 144 -0.46 10.38 0.15
C LEU A 144 -1.15 11.64 0.70
N GLY A 145 -0.51 12.31 1.64
CA GLY A 145 -0.99 13.59 2.18
C GLY A 145 -2.38 13.51 2.83
N GLY A 146 -2.73 12.38 3.46
CA GLY A 146 -4.05 12.16 4.06
C GLY A 146 -5.16 11.82 3.06
N THR A 147 -4.85 11.80 1.76
CA THR A 147 -5.78 11.43 0.68
C THR A 147 -5.55 10.01 0.19
N ILE A 148 -6.58 9.41 -0.38
CA ILE A 148 -6.50 8.10 -1.04
C ILE A 148 -6.91 8.31 -2.49
N ASN A 149 -6.05 7.93 -3.42
CA ASN A 149 -6.32 8.03 -4.85
C ASN A 149 -6.26 6.64 -5.48
N VAL A 150 -7.31 6.25 -6.18
CA VAL A 150 -7.39 5.00 -6.92
C VAL A 150 -7.51 5.31 -8.40
N ASN A 151 -6.64 4.73 -9.21
CA ASN A 151 -6.76 4.76 -10.67
C ASN A 151 -6.84 3.33 -11.17
N PHE A 152 -7.58 3.12 -12.24
CA PHE A 152 -7.66 1.84 -12.90
C PHE A 152 -7.85 1.99 -14.41
N SER A 153 -7.44 0.96 -15.13
CA SER A 153 -7.63 0.82 -16.57
C SER A 153 -7.93 -0.64 -16.89
N VAL A 154 -8.92 -0.86 -17.72
CA VAL A 154 -9.33 -2.17 -18.21
C VAL A 154 -9.21 -2.17 -19.72
N LEU A 155 -8.28 -2.94 -20.25
CA LEU A 155 -8.10 -3.17 -21.68
C LEU A 155 -8.79 -4.50 -22.05
N ASP A 156 -9.75 -4.46 -22.95
CA ASP A 156 -10.28 -5.64 -23.60
C ASP A 156 -9.28 -6.09 -24.67
N ASN A 157 -8.65 -7.24 -24.45
CA ASN A 157 -7.56 -7.72 -25.31
C ASN A 157 -8.06 -8.19 -26.69
N LYS A 158 -9.35 -8.52 -26.82
CA LYS A 158 -9.96 -8.93 -28.09
C LYS A 158 -10.29 -7.76 -28.98
N THR A 159 -10.81 -6.69 -28.40
CA THR A 159 -11.29 -5.52 -29.15
C THR A 159 -10.33 -4.33 -29.13
N GLY A 160 -9.32 -4.34 -28.26
CA GLY A 160 -8.40 -3.23 -28.03
C GLY A 160 -9.05 -2.02 -27.35
N LYS A 161 -10.32 -2.13 -26.92
CA LYS A 161 -11.01 -1.04 -26.22
C LYS A 161 -10.51 -0.91 -24.79
N THR A 162 -10.30 0.33 -24.37
CA THR A 162 -9.87 0.65 -23.01
C THR A 162 -10.94 1.47 -22.30
N SER A 163 -11.23 1.10 -21.04
CA SER A 163 -11.99 1.90 -20.08
C SER A 163 -11.06 2.25 -18.93
N ALA A 164 -11.03 3.50 -18.51
CA ALA A 164 -10.18 3.94 -17.41
C ALA A 164 -10.94 4.86 -16.47
N GLY A 165 -10.51 4.95 -15.23
CA GLY A 165 -11.12 5.82 -14.23
C GLY A 165 -10.15 6.22 -13.15
N ALA A 166 -10.48 7.35 -12.49
CA ALA A 166 -9.78 7.87 -11.33
C ALA A 166 -10.80 8.19 -10.26
N ILE A 167 -10.52 7.79 -9.02
CA ILE A 167 -11.41 8.00 -7.87
C ILE A 167 -10.55 8.59 -6.75
N PRO A 168 -10.56 9.92 -6.60
CA PRO A 168 -10.03 10.57 -5.40
C PRO A 168 -11.00 10.35 -4.24
N PHE A 169 -10.47 10.01 -3.07
CA PHE A 169 -11.22 9.86 -1.84
C PHE A 169 -10.82 10.95 -0.85
N SER A 170 -11.83 11.52 -0.20
CA SER A 170 -11.67 12.46 0.90
C SER A 170 -12.21 11.87 2.19
N LYS A 171 -11.56 12.15 3.31
CA LYS A 171 -11.98 11.70 4.63
C LYS A 171 -13.28 12.42 5.02
N VAL A 172 -14.22 11.68 5.58
CA VAL A 172 -15.49 12.22 6.04
C VAL A 172 -15.28 12.85 7.43
N GLY A 173 -15.76 14.07 7.63
CA GLY A 173 -15.73 14.74 8.94
C GLY A 173 -14.44 15.51 9.24
N GLN A 174 -13.69 15.90 8.21
CA GLN A 174 -12.63 16.92 8.32
C GLN A 174 -13.12 18.24 7.74
#